data_3fd7caa80804c7c466219dd516c1699d
#
_entry.id   3fd7caa80804c7c466219dd516c1699d
#
_cell.length_a   1.000
_cell.length_b   1.000
_cell.length_c   1.000
_cell.angle_alpha   90.00
_cell.angle_beta   90.00
_cell.angle_gamma   90.00
#
_symmetry.space_group_name_H-M   'P 1'
#
loop_
_entity.id
_entity.type
_entity.pdbx_description
1 polymer ?
#
loop_
_entity_poly.entity_id
_entity_poly.type
_entity_poly.pdbx_seq_one_letter_code
_entity_poly.pdbx_strand_id
1 'polypeptide(L)'
;MNERVLFVDDEESILRGIKLNLGRTFDVTLANGPEEAINIINEQGCFPVVVSDMRMPKVDGATLLRTIKQHNPETMCILLTGHADFEFGGAEALQSGLLFKILNKPCPPEKLKVTILAALEARDGKAPDEKAPDFVL
;
A
#
# COMPACT_ATOMS: atom_id res chain seq x y z
N MET A 1 14.54 14.04 3.66
CA MET A 1 13.33 14.05 2.85
C MET A 1 12.47 12.84 3.18
N ASN A 2 11.18 13.06 3.39
CA ASN A 2 10.31 11.95 3.76
C ASN A 2 9.98 11.08 2.56
N GLU A 3 9.91 9.78 2.79
CA GLU A 3 9.52 8.85 1.75
C GLU A 3 8.03 8.92 1.48
N ARG A 4 7.66 8.73 0.24
CA ARG A 4 6.27 8.77 -0.20
C ARG A 4 5.57 7.46 0.08
N VAL A 5 4.42 7.52 0.72
CA VAL A 5 3.60 6.35 1.03
C VAL A 5 2.16 6.65 0.62
N LEU A 6 1.58 5.73 -0.15
CA LEU A 6 0.17 5.85 -0.55
C LEU A 6 -0.69 4.97 0.34
N PHE A 7 -1.73 5.56 0.93
CA PHE A 7 -2.71 4.83 1.72
C PHE A 7 -4.04 4.82 0.99
N VAL A 8 -4.61 3.63 0.84
CA VAL A 8 -5.87 3.44 0.13
C VAL A 8 -6.91 2.84 1.08
N ASP A 9 -8.02 3.53 1.26
CA ASP A 9 -9.12 3.10 2.10
C ASP A 9 -10.37 3.83 1.64
N ASP A 10 -11.52 3.18 1.68
CA ASP A 10 -12.77 3.83 1.29
C ASP A 10 -13.42 4.60 2.44
N GLU A 11 -12.84 4.55 3.63
CA GLU A 11 -13.33 5.30 4.79
C GLU A 11 -12.48 6.53 5.03
N GLU A 12 -13.07 7.67 4.78
CA GLU A 12 -12.37 8.95 4.89
C GLU A 12 -11.83 9.22 6.30
N SER A 13 -12.59 8.81 7.31
CA SER A 13 -12.15 9.00 8.70
C SER A 13 -10.88 8.23 9.03
N ILE A 14 -10.74 7.04 8.46
CA ILE A 14 -9.53 6.23 8.63
C ILE A 14 -8.34 6.95 7.99
N LEU A 15 -8.52 7.45 6.77
CA LEU A 15 -7.47 8.17 6.06
C LEU A 15 -7.01 9.41 6.82
N ARG A 16 -7.96 10.17 7.38
CA ARG A 16 -7.60 11.36 8.16
C ARG A 16 -6.78 11.00 9.39
N GLY A 17 -7.14 9.91 10.06
CA GLY A 17 -6.37 9.44 11.22
C GLY A 17 -4.95 9.04 10.85
N ILE A 18 -4.79 8.40 9.70
CA ILE A 18 -3.47 8.01 9.20
C ILE A 18 -2.63 9.25 8.94
N LYS A 19 -3.21 10.25 8.28
CA LYS A 19 -2.49 11.49 7.97
C LYS A 19 -2.04 12.21 9.24
N LEU A 20 -2.91 12.26 10.25
CA LEU A 20 -2.58 12.87 11.53
C LEU A 20 -1.43 12.17 12.23
N ASN A 21 -1.45 10.84 12.24
CA ASN A 21 -0.49 10.06 12.99
C ASN A 21 0.83 9.83 12.28
N LEU A 22 0.82 9.78 10.96
CA LEU A 22 2.01 9.40 10.19
C LEU A 22 2.53 10.50 9.26
N GLY A 23 1.78 11.57 9.09
CA GLY A 23 2.12 12.61 8.12
C GLY A 23 3.41 13.37 8.41
N ARG A 24 3.95 13.27 9.62
CA ARG A 24 5.23 13.88 9.95
C ARG A 24 6.41 12.97 9.66
N THR A 25 6.16 11.67 9.67
CA THR A 25 7.21 10.68 9.44
C THR A 25 7.39 10.38 7.96
N PHE A 26 6.28 10.33 7.22
CA PHE A 26 6.28 10.02 5.80
C PHE A 26 5.56 11.10 5.01
N ASP A 27 5.86 11.16 3.73
CA ASP A 27 5.09 11.96 2.80
C ASP A 27 3.85 11.15 2.40
N VAL A 28 2.77 11.34 3.16
CA VAL A 28 1.56 10.55 3.05
C VAL A 28 0.63 11.10 1.98
N THR A 29 0.25 10.25 1.04
CA THR A 29 -0.78 10.55 0.05
C THR A 29 -1.96 9.62 0.32
N LEU A 30 -3.17 10.15 0.28
CA LEU A 30 -4.38 9.41 0.59
C LEU A 30 -5.22 9.21 -0.66
N ALA A 31 -5.74 7.99 -0.82
CA ALA A 31 -6.66 7.66 -1.89
C ALA A 31 -7.94 7.07 -1.29
N ASN A 32 -9.07 7.59 -1.69
CA ASN A 32 -10.36 7.16 -1.19
C ASN A 32 -10.93 6.04 -2.09
N GLY A 33 -10.19 4.95 -2.18
CA GLY A 33 -10.60 3.81 -2.98
C GLY A 33 -9.63 3.50 -4.11
N PRO A 34 -9.85 2.37 -4.79
CA PRO A 34 -8.91 1.88 -5.80
C PRO A 34 -8.81 2.77 -7.04
N GLU A 35 -9.92 3.33 -7.49
CA GLU A 35 -9.90 4.18 -8.68
C GLU A 35 -9.05 5.43 -8.46
N GLU A 36 -9.24 6.08 -7.31
CA GLU A 36 -8.45 7.26 -6.97
C GLU A 36 -6.97 6.90 -6.84
N ALA A 37 -6.66 5.73 -6.27
CA ALA A 37 -5.29 5.27 -6.13
C ALA A 37 -4.61 5.13 -7.50
N ILE A 38 -5.30 4.54 -8.46
CA ILE A 38 -4.77 4.39 -9.81
C ILE A 38 -4.53 5.75 -10.47
N ASN A 39 -5.50 6.66 -10.33
CA ASN A 39 -5.35 8.01 -10.87
C ASN A 39 -4.16 8.74 -10.27
N ILE A 40 -3.95 8.60 -8.98
CA ILE A 40 -2.82 9.22 -8.30
C ILE A 40 -1.50 8.67 -8.82
N ILE A 41 -1.41 7.35 -8.98
CA ILE A 41 -0.19 6.72 -9.49
C ILE A 41 0.11 7.17 -10.91
N ASN A 42 -0.93 7.29 -11.76
CA ASN A 42 -0.75 7.77 -13.13
C ASN A 42 -0.28 9.22 -13.17
N GLU A 43 -0.74 10.05 -12.25
CA GLU A 43 -0.36 11.46 -12.23
C GLU A 43 0.99 11.71 -11.55
N GLN A 44 1.26 11.01 -10.47
CA GLN A 44 2.43 11.29 -9.62
C GLN A 44 3.55 10.26 -9.73
N GLY A 45 3.31 9.17 -10.44
CA GLY A 45 4.27 8.08 -10.53
C GLY A 45 4.10 7.06 -9.41
N CYS A 46 4.91 6.03 -9.44
CA CYS A 46 4.83 4.93 -8.49
C CYS A 46 5.31 5.34 -7.11
N PHE A 47 4.74 4.70 -6.10
CA PHE A 47 5.12 4.93 -4.71
C PHE A 47 6.01 3.79 -4.22
N PRO A 48 7.00 4.08 -3.39
CA PRO A 48 7.82 3.01 -2.82
C PRO A 48 7.02 2.06 -1.94
N VAL A 49 6.01 2.56 -1.23
CA VAL A 49 5.15 1.74 -0.38
C VAL A 49 3.69 2.13 -0.61
N VAL A 50 2.85 1.12 -0.77
CA VAL A 50 1.39 1.30 -0.85
C VAL A 50 0.75 0.44 0.23
N VAL A 51 -0.08 1.06 1.05
CA VAL A 51 -0.84 0.38 2.11
C VAL A 51 -2.31 0.45 1.73
N SER A 52 -2.97 -0.68 1.59
CA SER A 52 -4.38 -0.73 1.19
C SER A 52 -5.23 -1.52 2.16
N ASP A 53 -6.42 -1.00 2.43
CA ASP A 53 -7.47 -1.76 3.10
C ASP A 53 -7.92 -2.90 2.18
N MET A 54 -8.28 -4.03 2.76
CA MET A 54 -8.75 -5.19 1.98
C MET A 54 -10.15 -4.95 1.41
N ARG A 55 -11.06 -4.49 2.24
CA ARG A 55 -12.48 -4.35 1.84
C ARG A 55 -12.79 -2.99 1.29
N MET A 56 -12.98 -2.94 -0.02
CA MET A 56 -13.38 -1.74 -0.73
C MET A 56 -14.37 -2.12 -1.82
N PRO A 57 -15.29 -1.21 -2.18
CA PRO A 57 -16.21 -1.49 -3.29
C PRO A 57 -15.48 -1.71 -4.60
N LYS A 58 -16.03 -2.56 -5.44
CA LYS A 58 -15.58 -2.84 -6.82
C LYS A 58 -14.30 -3.65 -6.91
N VAL A 59 -13.22 -3.20 -6.29
CA VAL A 59 -11.92 -3.89 -6.35
C VAL A 59 -11.38 -3.99 -4.94
N ASP A 60 -11.11 -5.20 -4.45
CA ASP A 60 -10.56 -5.34 -3.12
C ASP A 60 -9.08 -4.98 -3.09
N GLY A 61 -8.56 -4.82 -1.86
CA GLY A 61 -7.18 -4.41 -1.66
C GLY A 61 -6.15 -5.37 -2.22
N ALA A 62 -6.39 -6.67 -2.10
CA ALA A 62 -5.46 -7.65 -2.62
C ALA A 62 -5.35 -7.57 -4.14
N THR A 63 -6.47 -7.40 -4.82
CA THR A 63 -6.49 -7.24 -6.27
C THR A 63 -5.80 -5.95 -6.70
N LEU A 64 -6.08 -4.86 -5.99
CA LEU A 64 -5.44 -3.57 -6.27
C LEU A 64 -3.92 -3.68 -6.12
N LEU A 65 -3.46 -4.24 -5.02
CA LEU A 65 -2.02 -4.36 -4.76
C LEU A 65 -1.34 -5.28 -5.76
N ARG A 66 -2.02 -6.36 -6.17
CA ARG A 66 -1.49 -7.24 -7.22
C ARG A 66 -1.28 -6.46 -8.51
N THR A 67 -2.27 -5.67 -8.90
CA THR A 67 -2.19 -4.86 -10.11
C THR A 67 -1.07 -3.84 -10.03
N ILE A 68 -0.93 -3.18 -8.90
CA ILE A 68 0.14 -2.21 -8.68
C ILE A 68 1.51 -2.88 -8.75
N LYS A 69 1.64 -4.04 -8.12
CA LYS A 69 2.90 -4.79 -8.08
C LYS A 69 3.30 -5.29 -9.46
N GLN A 70 2.33 -5.72 -10.27
CA GLN A 70 2.60 -6.15 -11.63
C GLN A 70 3.09 -4.99 -12.50
N HIS A 71 2.56 -3.81 -12.25
CA HIS A 71 2.96 -2.61 -12.98
C HIS A 71 4.33 -2.11 -12.52
N ASN A 72 4.59 -2.15 -11.21
CA ASN A 72 5.86 -1.72 -10.63
C ASN A 72 6.32 -2.73 -9.57
N PRO A 73 7.14 -3.72 -9.96
CA PRO A 73 7.57 -4.77 -9.02
C PRO A 73 8.34 -4.28 -7.80
N GLU A 74 8.88 -3.06 -7.86
CA GLU A 74 9.66 -2.52 -6.74
C GLU A 74 8.80 -1.92 -5.65
N THR A 75 7.52 -1.66 -5.91
CA THR A 75 6.62 -1.15 -4.89
C THR A 75 6.39 -2.20 -3.81
N MET A 76 6.54 -1.80 -2.56
CA MET A 76 6.28 -2.68 -1.42
C MET A 76 4.81 -2.54 -1.03
N CYS A 77 4.11 -3.65 -1.00
CA CYS A 77 2.67 -3.67 -0.76
C CYS A 77 2.34 -4.21 0.62
N ILE A 78 1.51 -3.47 1.36
CA ILE A 78 1.05 -3.85 2.70
C ILE A 78 -0.47 -3.87 2.68
N LEU A 79 -1.05 -4.96 3.16
CA LEU A 79 -2.51 -5.12 3.20
C LEU A 79 -3.00 -4.99 4.64
N LEU A 80 -4.05 -4.19 4.84
CA LEU A 80 -4.75 -4.09 6.12
C LEU A 80 -6.08 -4.84 6.00
N THR A 81 -6.33 -5.76 6.92
CA THR A 81 -7.56 -6.54 6.89
C THR A 81 -8.19 -6.63 8.27
N GLY A 82 -9.51 -6.64 8.34
CA GLY A 82 -10.25 -6.74 9.60
C GLY A 82 -10.20 -8.12 10.20
N HIS A 83 -9.97 -9.12 9.39
CA HIS A 83 -9.77 -10.50 9.83
C HIS A 83 -8.58 -11.04 9.08
N ALA A 84 -7.88 -11.98 9.69
CA ALA A 84 -6.80 -12.66 9.00
C ALA A 84 -7.40 -13.62 7.99
N ASP A 85 -8.06 -13.08 6.99
CA ASP A 85 -8.76 -13.88 6.00
C ASP A 85 -7.80 -14.36 4.96
N PHE A 86 -7.24 -15.52 5.19
CA PHE A 86 -6.39 -16.17 4.20
C PHE A 86 -7.19 -16.72 3.03
N GLU A 87 -8.50 -16.65 3.12
CA GLU A 87 -9.39 -17.08 2.04
C GLU A 87 -9.22 -16.28 0.76
N PHE A 88 -8.50 -15.15 0.84
CA PHE A 88 -8.20 -14.34 -0.33
C PHE A 88 -6.80 -14.60 -0.88
N GLY A 89 -6.19 -15.69 -0.49
CA GLY A 89 -4.86 -16.02 -0.96
C GLY A 89 -3.75 -15.20 -0.33
N GLY A 90 -3.99 -14.69 0.88
CA GLY A 90 -3.00 -13.87 1.59
C GLY A 90 -1.70 -14.58 1.84
N ALA A 91 -1.76 -15.86 2.23
CA ALA A 91 -0.56 -16.64 2.48
C ALA A 91 0.26 -16.82 1.19
N GLU A 92 -0.39 -17.10 0.08
CA GLU A 92 0.28 -17.21 -1.21
C GLU A 92 0.90 -15.90 -1.63
N ALA A 93 0.19 -14.80 -1.42
CA ALA A 93 0.66 -13.48 -1.77
C ALA A 93 1.92 -13.11 -0.97
N LEU A 94 1.98 -13.50 0.30
CA LEU A 94 3.17 -13.29 1.12
C LEU A 94 4.33 -14.14 0.62
N GLN A 95 4.07 -15.42 0.34
CA GLN A 95 5.11 -16.35 -0.12
C GLN A 95 5.68 -15.97 -1.48
N SER A 96 4.83 -15.49 -2.37
CA SER A 96 5.24 -15.10 -3.72
C SER A 96 5.94 -13.74 -3.76
N GLY A 97 5.94 -13.02 -2.65
CA GLY A 97 6.52 -11.68 -2.61
C GLY A 97 5.59 -10.58 -3.10
N LEU A 98 4.35 -10.91 -3.42
CA LEU A 98 3.37 -9.92 -3.83
C LEU A 98 3.08 -8.92 -2.71
N LEU A 99 2.89 -9.44 -1.49
CA LEU A 99 2.68 -8.61 -0.31
C LEU A 99 3.90 -8.69 0.59
N PHE A 100 4.35 -7.55 1.05
CA PHE A 100 5.40 -7.50 2.04
C PHE A 100 4.89 -7.92 3.41
N LYS A 101 3.67 -7.47 3.75
CA LYS A 101 3.08 -7.76 5.06
C LYS A 101 1.57 -7.67 5.00
N ILE A 102 0.92 -8.44 5.87
CA ILE A 102 -0.52 -8.32 6.12
C ILE A 102 -0.67 -7.93 7.58
N LEU A 103 -1.40 -6.85 7.84
CA LEU A 103 -1.65 -6.35 9.19
C LEU A 103 -3.14 -6.42 9.51
N ASN A 104 -3.45 -6.76 10.75
CA ASN A 104 -4.83 -6.83 11.21
C ASN A 104 -5.32 -5.48 11.70
N LYS A 105 -6.56 -5.13 11.36
CA LYS A 105 -7.22 -3.95 11.89
C LYS A 105 -7.89 -4.28 13.25
N PRO A 106 -7.91 -3.38 14.18
CA PRO A 106 -7.29 -2.05 14.13
C PRO A 106 -5.77 -2.16 14.26
N CYS A 107 -5.06 -1.43 13.42
CA CYS A 107 -3.60 -1.44 13.45
C CYS A 107 -3.11 -0.16 14.12
N PRO A 108 -2.40 -0.28 15.25
CA PRO A 108 -1.87 0.93 15.91
C PRO A 108 -0.92 1.68 14.99
N PRO A 109 -0.92 3.01 15.05
CA PRO A 109 -0.03 3.81 14.20
C PRO A 109 1.44 3.43 14.35
N GLU A 110 1.87 3.09 15.55
CA GLU A 110 3.26 2.70 15.79
C GLU A 110 3.64 1.42 15.06
N LYS A 111 2.76 0.45 15.04
CA LYS A 111 2.98 -0.80 14.32
C LYS A 111 3.01 -0.58 12.81
N LEU A 112 2.11 0.26 12.33
CA LEU A 112 2.06 0.61 10.93
C LEU A 112 3.34 1.33 10.51
N LYS A 113 3.80 2.27 11.31
CA LYS A 113 5.04 3.00 11.09
C LYS A 113 6.24 2.05 10.99
N VAL A 114 6.38 1.15 11.96
CA VAL A 114 7.48 0.18 11.97
C VAL A 114 7.45 -0.70 10.74
N THR A 115 6.27 -1.14 10.33
CA THR A 115 6.12 -2.00 9.15
C THR A 115 6.50 -1.25 7.87
N ILE A 116 6.09 0.00 7.75
CA ILE A 116 6.44 0.82 6.59
C ILE A 116 7.95 1.05 6.53
N LEU A 117 8.57 1.35 7.67
CA LEU A 117 10.02 1.52 7.72
C LEU A 117 10.75 0.26 7.29
N ALA A 118 10.27 -0.90 7.74
CA ALA A 118 10.84 -2.18 7.33
C ALA A 118 10.69 -2.42 5.83
N ALA A 119 9.54 -2.04 5.27
CA ALA A 119 9.30 -2.16 3.83
C ALA A 119 10.24 -1.26 3.03
N LEU A 120 10.44 -0.03 3.48
CA LEU A 120 11.36 0.90 2.82
C LEU A 120 12.79 0.38 2.86
N GLU A 121 13.20 -0.15 3.99
CA GLU A 121 14.54 -0.71 4.15
C GLU A 121 14.74 -1.91 3.23
N ALA A 122 13.75 -2.78 3.13
CA ALA A 122 13.82 -3.94 2.24
C ALA A 122 13.88 -3.51 0.78
N ARG A 123 13.16 -2.45 0.42
CA ARG A 123 13.15 -1.93 -0.94
C ARG A 123 14.49 -1.31 -1.32
N ASP A 124 15.10 -0.58 -0.39
CA ASP A 124 16.36 0.11 -0.65
C ASP A 124 17.51 -0.83 -0.96
N GLY A 125 17.39 -2.10 -0.60
CA GLY A 125 18.37 -3.10 -0.94
C GLY A 125 18.30 -3.59 -2.38
N LYS A 126 17.34 -3.10 -3.17
CA LYS A 126 17.12 -3.53 -4.56
C LYS A 126 17.63 -2.49 -5.54
N ALA A 127 17.78 -2.92 -6.80
CA ALA A 127 18.19 -2.02 -7.86
C ALA A 127 17.17 -0.88 -8.03
N PRO A 128 17.62 0.32 -8.45
CA PRO A 128 16.69 1.42 -8.68
C PRO A 128 15.65 1.08 -9.73
N ASP A 129 14.47 1.59 -9.55
CA ASP A 129 13.37 1.39 -10.49
C ASP A 129 13.62 2.11 -11.78
N GLU A 130 13.25 1.45 -12.86
CA GLU A 130 13.11 2.13 -14.11
C GLU A 130 11.74 2.78 -14.14
N LYS A 131 11.64 3.87 -14.86
CA LYS A 131 10.39 4.56 -14.99
C LYS A 131 9.38 3.68 -15.72
N ALA A 132 8.33 3.28 -15.00
CA ALA A 132 7.28 2.47 -15.58
C ALA A 132 6.39 3.29 -16.52
N PRO A 133 5.82 2.69 -17.55
CA PRO A 133 4.83 3.38 -18.38
C PRO A 133 3.56 3.63 -17.57
N ASP A 134 2.68 4.47 -18.09
CA ASP A 134 1.40 4.74 -17.45
C ASP A 134 0.64 3.45 -17.25
N PHE A 135 -0.08 3.39 -16.17
CA PHE A 135 -0.71 2.19 -15.70
C PHE A 135 -2.23 2.35 -15.65
N VAL A 136 -2.92 1.31 -16.07
CA VAL A 136 -4.39 1.29 -16.13
C VAL A 136 -4.87 0.04 -15.43
N LEU A 137 -5.87 0.19 -14.61
CA LEU A 137 -6.41 -0.93 -13.87
C LEU A 137 -7.23 -1.86 -14.76
#